data_76d8be467e8c11cdcbf5bb8892144dbd
#
_entry.id   76d8be467e8c11cdcbf5bb8892144dbd
#
_cell.length_a   1.000
_cell.length_b   1.000
_cell.length_c   1.000
_cell.angle_alpha   90.00
_cell.angle_beta   90.00
_cell.angle_gamma   90.00
#
_symmetry.space_group_name_H-M   'P 1'
#
loop_
_entity.id
_entity.type
_entity.pdbx_description
1 polymer ?
#
loop_
_entity_poly.entity_id
_entity_poly.type
_entity_poly.pdbx_seq_one_letter_code
_entity_poly.pdbx_strand_id
1 'polypeptide(L)'
;MLAAFFFKERGRAMIDGRTELDVAVVGSGPAGMTAALYAARAGLSVAVFERMGPGGQMTQTERLDNYPGFAEGVDAFELSFAMASQAERFGAERVSDEVVDLNVNGVKKLLTCASGAQYSARAVIVATGAEPRELGVSGEAELRGRGVSYCATCDGGFFRGKVAVVVGGGNTAVGDALYLSRICEKVYVVHRRDSFRADALYLNALSELPNVELVLNSTVEAIRSTTDGEVPMPHVESILVRDRNTGDGRVVNTDAVFIAVGTTPRSNVLKAAGVALNEAGYAIAGESGATNVPGVFVAGDVREKPLRQVITAASDGANAATAAFEYLSLD
;
A
#
# COMPACT_ATOMS: atom_id res chain seq x y z
N MET A 1 30.38 5.59 -30.85
CA MET A 1 29.71 4.54 -31.64
C MET A 1 28.42 4.20 -30.92
N LEU A 2 27.32 4.92 -31.25
CA LEU A 2 25.99 4.74 -30.63
C LEU A 2 25.38 3.46 -31.19
N ALA A 3 25.22 2.44 -30.37
CA ALA A 3 24.40 1.29 -30.71
C ALA A 3 22.91 1.75 -30.68
N ALA A 4 22.35 1.98 -31.86
CA ALA A 4 20.93 2.15 -32.04
C ALA A 4 20.23 0.84 -31.63
N PHE A 5 19.61 0.82 -30.48
CA PHE A 5 18.65 -0.24 -30.11
C PHE A 5 17.45 -0.12 -31.04
N PHE A 6 17.40 -0.98 -32.04
CA PHE A 6 16.22 -1.21 -32.82
C PHE A 6 15.13 -1.82 -31.92
N PHE A 7 14.24 -1.00 -31.42
CA PHE A 7 12.95 -1.47 -30.91
C PHE A 7 12.17 -1.99 -32.14
N LYS A 8 12.18 -3.30 -32.32
CA LYS A 8 11.29 -3.95 -33.27
C LYS A 8 9.89 -3.81 -32.71
N GLU A 9 8.99 -3.10 -33.41
CA GLU A 9 7.54 -3.19 -33.17
C GLU A 9 7.18 -4.67 -33.26
N ARG A 10 7.09 -5.35 -32.11
CA ARG A 10 6.51 -6.68 -32.05
C ARG A 10 5.01 -6.50 -32.16
N GLY A 11 4.45 -6.72 -33.35
CA GLY A 11 3.03 -6.85 -33.52
C GLY A 11 2.48 -7.82 -32.47
N ARG A 12 1.49 -7.39 -31.71
CA ARG A 12 0.81 -8.24 -30.72
C ARG A 12 0.31 -9.50 -31.43
N ALA A 13 0.73 -10.67 -30.96
CA ALA A 13 0.10 -11.89 -31.39
C ALA A 13 -1.31 -11.94 -30.80
N MET A 14 -2.33 -11.93 -31.65
CA MET A 14 -3.71 -12.21 -31.27
C MET A 14 -3.93 -13.70 -31.49
N ILE A 15 -4.19 -14.45 -30.43
CA ILE A 15 -4.62 -15.84 -30.49
C ILE A 15 -6.05 -15.93 -30.00
N ASP A 16 -6.97 -16.42 -30.81
CA ASP A 16 -8.40 -16.52 -30.52
C ASP A 16 -9.06 -15.18 -30.12
N GLY A 17 -8.63 -14.07 -30.74
CA GLY A 17 -9.15 -12.72 -30.45
C GLY A 17 -8.65 -12.10 -29.14
N ARG A 18 -7.65 -12.71 -28.48
CA ARG A 18 -7.05 -12.26 -27.22
C ARG A 18 -5.64 -11.69 -27.43
N THR A 19 -5.31 -10.64 -26.70
CA THR A 19 -3.94 -10.11 -26.64
C THR A 19 -3.07 -11.04 -25.82
N GLU A 20 -1.96 -11.51 -26.39
CA GLU A 20 -1.01 -12.37 -25.71
C GLU A 20 0.16 -11.55 -25.14
N LEU A 21 0.53 -11.84 -23.89
CA LEU A 21 1.58 -11.19 -23.12
C LEU A 21 2.55 -12.25 -22.55
N ASP A 22 3.84 -11.88 -22.41
CA ASP A 22 4.74 -12.68 -21.59
C ASP A 22 4.38 -12.50 -20.11
N VAL A 23 4.18 -11.23 -19.66
CA VAL A 23 3.84 -10.90 -18.29
C VAL A 23 2.66 -9.93 -18.22
N ALA A 24 1.65 -10.27 -17.44
CA ALA A 24 0.61 -9.33 -17.02
C ALA A 24 0.87 -8.87 -15.58
N VAL A 25 0.87 -7.56 -15.35
CA VAL A 25 1.03 -6.96 -14.01
C VAL A 25 -0.32 -6.37 -13.58
N VAL A 26 -0.85 -6.81 -12.44
CA VAL A 26 -2.15 -6.33 -11.92
C VAL A 26 -1.91 -5.35 -10.78
N GLY A 27 -2.22 -4.07 -11.03
CA GLY A 27 -1.97 -2.94 -10.13
C GLY A 27 -0.77 -2.10 -10.54
N SER A 28 -0.90 -0.78 -10.50
CA SER A 28 0.12 0.20 -10.88
C SER A 28 0.67 1.01 -9.69
N GLY A 29 0.68 0.42 -8.50
CA GLY A 29 1.45 0.93 -7.37
C GLY A 29 2.96 0.77 -7.59
N PRO A 30 3.81 1.20 -6.63
CA PRO A 30 5.27 1.10 -6.76
C PRO A 30 5.77 -0.31 -7.09
N ALA A 31 5.15 -1.34 -6.52
CA ALA A 31 5.49 -2.74 -6.81
C ALA A 31 5.20 -3.11 -8.27
N GLY A 32 3.98 -2.79 -8.77
CA GLY A 32 3.60 -3.14 -10.12
C GLY A 32 4.38 -2.37 -11.19
N MET A 33 4.59 -1.07 -11.00
CA MET A 33 5.40 -0.26 -11.93
C MET A 33 6.85 -0.72 -11.97
N THR A 34 7.42 -1.08 -10.82
CA THR A 34 8.78 -1.64 -10.79
C THR A 34 8.84 -3.02 -11.43
N ALA A 35 7.85 -3.88 -11.20
CA ALA A 35 7.76 -5.17 -11.87
C ALA A 35 7.69 -5.01 -13.39
N ALA A 36 6.85 -4.11 -13.88
CA ALA A 36 6.72 -3.82 -15.30
C ALA A 36 8.01 -3.28 -15.91
N LEU A 37 8.69 -2.37 -15.20
CA LEU A 37 10.00 -1.83 -15.63
C LEU A 37 11.03 -2.95 -15.79
N TYR A 38 11.18 -3.82 -14.80
CA TYR A 38 12.19 -4.89 -14.83
C TYR A 38 11.87 -5.93 -15.89
N ALA A 39 10.62 -6.36 -16.02
CA ALA A 39 10.19 -7.31 -17.05
C ALA A 39 10.35 -6.73 -18.47
N ALA A 40 9.96 -5.48 -18.71
CA ALA A 40 10.13 -4.83 -20.00
C ALA A 40 11.60 -4.65 -20.38
N ARG A 41 12.47 -4.30 -19.40
CA ARG A 41 13.93 -4.22 -19.61
C ARG A 41 14.55 -5.57 -19.92
N ALA A 42 13.97 -6.67 -19.43
CA ALA A 42 14.38 -8.03 -19.80
C ALA A 42 13.89 -8.45 -21.21
N GLY A 43 13.21 -7.57 -21.94
CA GLY A 43 12.73 -7.79 -23.30
C GLY A 43 11.40 -8.57 -23.38
N LEU A 44 10.68 -8.71 -22.27
CA LEU A 44 9.37 -9.35 -22.24
C LEU A 44 8.28 -8.38 -22.70
N SER A 45 7.22 -8.90 -23.31
CA SER A 45 5.99 -8.15 -23.59
C SER A 45 5.18 -8.03 -22.30
N VAL A 46 4.93 -6.78 -21.84
CA VAL A 46 4.34 -6.49 -20.54
C VAL A 46 3.15 -5.56 -20.66
N ALA A 47 2.04 -5.87 -19.97
CA ALA A 47 0.96 -4.92 -19.73
C ALA A 47 0.68 -4.76 -18.24
N VAL A 48 0.44 -3.51 -17.81
CA VAL A 48 0.04 -3.14 -16.46
C VAL A 48 -1.44 -2.77 -16.46
N PHE A 49 -2.22 -3.45 -15.66
CA PHE A 49 -3.67 -3.24 -15.53
C PHE A 49 -3.95 -2.39 -14.30
N GLU A 50 -4.61 -1.26 -14.51
CA GLU A 50 -4.98 -0.32 -13.46
C GLU A 50 -6.28 0.41 -13.82
N ARG A 51 -7.22 0.46 -12.87
CA ARG A 51 -8.53 1.08 -13.10
C ARG A 51 -8.56 2.60 -13.06
N MET A 52 -7.69 3.22 -12.23
CA MET A 52 -7.71 4.67 -12.01
C MET A 52 -6.49 5.36 -12.59
N GLY A 53 -5.34 5.20 -11.97
CA GLY A 53 -4.10 5.86 -12.36
C GLY A 53 -2.91 5.30 -11.62
N PRO A 54 -1.68 5.65 -12.05
CA PRO A 54 -0.48 5.13 -11.42
C PRO A 54 -0.32 5.64 -10.00
N GLY A 55 0.28 4.82 -9.13
CA GLY A 55 0.71 5.19 -7.78
C GLY A 55 0.05 4.42 -6.65
N GLY A 56 -1.21 3.98 -6.82
CA GLY A 56 -1.93 3.25 -5.76
C GLY A 56 -2.00 4.05 -4.47
N GLN A 57 -1.69 3.44 -3.32
CA GLN A 57 -1.75 4.12 -2.02
C GLN A 57 -0.74 5.25 -1.84
N MET A 58 0.37 5.24 -2.57
CA MET A 58 1.36 6.31 -2.51
C MET A 58 0.75 7.69 -2.79
N THR A 59 -0.23 7.77 -3.69
CA THR A 59 -0.92 9.03 -4.05
C THR A 59 -1.93 9.54 -3.01
N GLN A 60 -2.06 8.86 -1.86
CA GLN A 60 -2.91 9.32 -0.76
C GLN A 60 -2.16 10.27 0.19
N THR A 61 -0.86 10.42 0.04
CA THR A 61 -0.05 11.43 0.71
C THR A 61 0.45 12.45 -0.31
N GLU A 62 0.65 13.68 0.12
CA GLU A 62 1.12 14.74 -0.74
C GLU A 62 2.63 14.59 -1.02
N ARG A 63 3.40 14.23 0.01
CA ARG A 63 4.86 14.20 -0.02
C ARG A 63 5.42 12.93 0.61
N LEU A 64 6.51 12.43 0.06
CA LEU A 64 7.28 11.29 0.54
C LEU A 64 8.68 11.76 0.97
N ASP A 65 8.96 11.72 2.28
CA ASP A 65 10.25 12.10 2.85
C ASP A 65 11.18 10.89 3.10
N ASN A 66 10.67 9.68 2.93
CA ASN A 66 11.36 8.44 3.27
C ASN A 66 11.69 7.54 2.05
N TYR A 67 11.60 8.09 0.83
CA TYR A 67 12.05 7.39 -0.37
C TYR A 67 13.49 7.82 -0.71
N PRO A 68 14.48 6.92 -0.62
CA PRO A 68 15.89 7.27 -0.85
C PRO A 68 16.14 7.83 -2.24
N GLY A 69 17.02 8.82 -2.34
CA GLY A 69 17.36 9.50 -3.59
C GLY A 69 16.77 10.91 -3.70
N PHE A 70 15.87 11.29 -2.79
CA PHE A 70 15.25 12.61 -2.73
C PHE A 70 15.53 13.27 -1.36
N ALA A 71 16.61 14.04 -1.27
CA ALA A 71 17.08 14.63 -0.02
C ALA A 71 16.05 15.58 0.63
N GLU A 72 15.29 16.26 -0.21
CA GLU A 72 14.24 17.21 0.20
C GLU A 72 12.82 16.59 0.16
N GLY A 73 12.73 15.25 0.06
CA GLY A 73 11.48 14.58 -0.22
C GLY A 73 11.03 14.72 -1.68
N VAL A 74 9.93 14.07 -2.03
CA VAL A 74 9.36 14.10 -3.39
C VAL A 74 7.84 14.14 -3.31
N ASP A 75 7.20 14.87 -4.22
CA ASP A 75 5.76 14.80 -4.42
C ASP A 75 5.36 13.38 -4.84
N ALA A 76 4.32 12.84 -4.19
CA ALA A 76 3.91 11.46 -4.39
C ALA A 76 3.30 11.21 -5.77
N PHE A 77 2.60 12.19 -6.35
CA PHE A 77 2.09 12.11 -7.71
C PHE A 77 3.22 12.19 -8.73
N GLU A 78 4.17 13.11 -8.56
CA GLU A 78 5.33 13.22 -9.44
C GLU A 78 6.13 11.92 -9.48
N LEU A 79 6.41 11.31 -8.31
CA LEU A 79 7.08 10.02 -8.24
C LEU A 79 6.28 8.91 -8.93
N SER A 80 4.95 8.90 -8.75
CA SER A 80 4.06 7.92 -9.39
C SER A 80 4.15 7.98 -10.91
N PHE A 81 4.04 9.17 -11.46
CA PHE A 81 4.12 9.38 -12.91
C PHE A 81 5.52 9.11 -13.44
N ALA A 82 6.57 9.46 -12.69
CA ALA A 82 7.95 9.16 -13.06
C ALA A 82 8.20 7.64 -13.16
N MET A 83 7.70 6.86 -12.18
CA MET A 83 7.80 5.39 -12.21
C MET A 83 7.02 4.78 -13.38
N ALA A 84 5.80 5.27 -13.65
CA ALA A 84 4.99 4.81 -14.78
C ALA A 84 5.68 5.12 -16.12
N SER A 85 6.11 6.37 -16.33
CA SER A 85 6.80 6.80 -17.52
C SER A 85 8.12 6.04 -17.73
N GLN A 86 8.80 5.67 -16.64
CA GLN A 86 10.01 4.88 -16.72
C GLN A 86 9.72 3.47 -17.24
N ALA A 87 8.66 2.80 -16.79
CA ALA A 87 8.24 1.49 -17.29
C ALA A 87 7.79 1.58 -18.77
N GLU A 88 6.97 2.57 -19.12
CA GLU A 88 6.47 2.81 -20.49
C GLU A 88 7.64 3.07 -21.47
N ARG A 89 8.67 3.81 -21.06
CA ARG A 89 9.88 4.06 -21.86
C ARG A 89 10.59 2.76 -22.30
N PHE A 90 10.47 1.69 -21.53
CA PHE A 90 11.02 0.38 -21.86
C PHE A 90 10.02 -0.55 -22.54
N GLY A 91 8.82 -0.06 -22.86
CA GLY A 91 7.81 -0.77 -23.65
C GLY A 91 6.74 -1.49 -22.84
N ALA A 92 6.64 -1.24 -21.53
CA ALA A 92 5.49 -1.67 -20.75
C ALA A 92 4.25 -0.89 -21.21
N GLU A 93 3.14 -1.59 -21.44
CA GLU A 93 1.89 -0.98 -21.86
C GLU A 93 0.96 -0.80 -20.66
N ARG A 94 0.22 0.32 -20.62
CA ARG A 94 -0.78 0.55 -19.59
C ARG A 94 -2.17 0.24 -20.15
N VAL A 95 -2.92 -0.58 -19.41
CA VAL A 95 -4.33 -0.91 -19.69
C VAL A 95 -5.18 -0.28 -18.58
N SER A 96 -6.00 0.70 -18.95
CA SER A 96 -6.92 1.37 -18.01
C SER A 96 -8.17 0.51 -17.82
N ASP A 97 -8.04 -0.56 -17.05
CA ASP A 97 -9.13 -1.48 -16.72
C ASP A 97 -8.82 -2.25 -15.44
N GLU A 98 -9.84 -2.78 -14.79
CA GLU A 98 -9.70 -3.58 -13.57
C GLU A 98 -9.74 -5.07 -13.91
N VAL A 99 -8.73 -5.83 -13.48
CA VAL A 99 -8.76 -7.30 -13.56
C VAL A 99 -9.66 -7.81 -12.44
N VAL A 100 -10.77 -8.44 -12.83
CA VAL A 100 -11.79 -8.98 -11.90
C VAL A 100 -11.72 -10.49 -11.74
N ASP A 101 -11.10 -11.19 -12.68
CA ASP A 101 -10.91 -12.65 -12.62
C ASP A 101 -9.54 -13.05 -13.17
N LEU A 102 -8.97 -14.10 -12.59
CA LEU A 102 -7.71 -14.71 -12.97
C LEU A 102 -7.86 -16.23 -13.01
N ASN A 103 -7.97 -16.79 -14.21
CA ASN A 103 -8.01 -18.22 -14.41
C ASN A 103 -6.61 -18.77 -14.70
N VAL A 104 -6.17 -19.73 -13.90
CA VAL A 104 -4.83 -20.31 -13.91
C VAL A 104 -4.79 -21.78 -14.36
N ASN A 105 -5.91 -22.34 -14.81
CA ASN A 105 -6.06 -23.77 -15.13
C ASN A 105 -5.36 -24.23 -16.42
N GLY A 106 -4.59 -23.38 -17.08
CA GLY A 106 -3.87 -23.68 -18.31
C GLY A 106 -2.39 -23.32 -18.25
N VAL A 107 -1.65 -23.63 -19.31
CA VAL A 107 -0.27 -23.17 -19.48
C VAL A 107 -0.24 -21.64 -19.45
N LYS A 108 -1.17 -21.01 -20.14
CA LYS A 108 -1.37 -19.56 -20.11
C LYS A 108 -2.42 -19.18 -19.09
N LYS A 109 -2.18 -18.06 -18.41
CA LYS A 109 -3.09 -17.46 -17.45
C LYS A 109 -4.05 -16.55 -18.20
N LEU A 110 -5.34 -16.64 -17.91
CA LEU A 110 -6.37 -15.81 -18.54
C LEU A 110 -6.85 -14.77 -17.53
N LEU A 111 -6.69 -13.49 -17.90
CA LEU A 111 -7.20 -12.36 -17.14
C LEU A 111 -8.50 -11.87 -17.79
N THR A 112 -9.55 -11.68 -16.99
CA THR A 112 -10.78 -11.03 -17.42
C THR A 112 -10.89 -9.68 -16.74
N CYS A 113 -11.10 -8.63 -17.53
CA CYS A 113 -11.27 -7.28 -17.06
C CYS A 113 -12.74 -6.92 -16.82
N ALA A 114 -13.00 -5.86 -16.04
CA ALA A 114 -14.33 -5.37 -15.72
C ALA A 114 -15.12 -4.93 -16.98
N SER A 115 -14.43 -4.44 -18.02
CA SER A 115 -15.02 -4.14 -19.32
C SER A 115 -15.47 -5.39 -20.11
N GLY A 116 -15.10 -6.58 -19.67
CA GLY A 116 -15.27 -7.85 -20.40
C GLY A 116 -14.10 -8.20 -21.33
N ALA A 117 -13.10 -7.33 -21.47
CA ALA A 117 -11.89 -7.64 -22.24
C ALA A 117 -11.11 -8.78 -21.61
N GLN A 118 -10.49 -9.61 -22.45
CA GLN A 118 -9.71 -10.77 -22.01
C GLN A 118 -8.27 -10.69 -22.53
N TYR A 119 -7.33 -11.04 -21.66
CA TYR A 119 -5.91 -11.10 -21.96
C TYR A 119 -5.34 -12.44 -21.55
N SER A 120 -4.37 -12.92 -22.32
CA SER A 120 -3.64 -14.16 -22.04
C SER A 120 -2.19 -13.82 -21.70
N ALA A 121 -1.67 -14.35 -20.60
CA ALA A 121 -0.28 -14.15 -20.20
C ALA A 121 0.39 -15.46 -19.82
N ARG A 122 1.70 -15.57 -20.08
CA ARG A 122 2.49 -16.73 -19.64
C ARG A 122 2.79 -16.66 -18.14
N ALA A 123 3.01 -15.45 -17.60
CA ALA A 123 3.14 -15.20 -16.17
C ALA A 123 2.30 -13.99 -15.74
N VAL A 124 1.87 -13.98 -14.47
CA VAL A 124 1.12 -12.87 -13.87
C VAL A 124 1.79 -12.44 -12.57
N ILE A 125 1.98 -11.11 -12.40
CA ILE A 125 2.45 -10.52 -11.16
C ILE A 125 1.29 -9.70 -10.57
N VAL A 126 0.76 -10.14 -9.42
CA VAL A 126 -0.32 -9.44 -8.74
C VAL A 126 0.26 -8.48 -7.71
N ALA A 127 0.06 -7.19 -7.93
CA ALA A 127 0.60 -6.07 -7.13
C ALA A 127 -0.53 -5.12 -6.70
N THR A 128 -1.69 -5.68 -6.34
CA THR A 128 -2.94 -4.96 -6.01
C THR A 128 -2.90 -4.22 -4.68
N GLY A 129 -1.87 -4.48 -3.85
CA GLY A 129 -1.66 -3.81 -2.58
C GLY A 129 -2.63 -4.22 -1.47
N ALA A 130 -2.72 -3.35 -0.44
CA ALA A 130 -3.63 -3.49 0.69
C ALA A 130 -4.22 -2.12 1.05
N GLU A 131 -5.38 -2.07 1.66
CA GLU A 131 -6.04 -0.84 2.10
C GLU A 131 -6.06 -0.74 3.62
N PRO A 132 -5.86 0.44 4.20
CA PRO A 132 -6.07 0.66 5.61
C PRO A 132 -7.55 0.44 5.94
N ARG A 133 -7.81 -0.11 7.12
CA ARG A 133 -9.18 -0.16 7.68
C ARG A 133 -9.51 1.20 8.27
N GLU A 134 -10.66 1.71 7.89
CA GLU A 134 -11.19 2.95 8.42
C GLU A 134 -11.89 2.71 9.76
N LEU A 135 -12.00 3.76 10.57
CA LEU A 135 -12.83 3.78 11.77
C LEU A 135 -14.30 3.95 11.40
N GLY A 136 -14.57 4.62 10.29
CA GLY A 136 -15.91 4.98 9.81
C GLY A 136 -16.57 6.08 10.63
N VAL A 137 -15.77 7.00 11.18
CA VAL A 137 -16.26 8.10 12.02
C VAL A 137 -16.31 9.41 11.25
N SER A 138 -17.15 10.34 11.73
CA SER A 138 -17.26 11.68 11.16
C SER A 138 -15.90 12.40 11.21
N GLY A 139 -15.54 13.09 10.12
CA GLY A 139 -14.28 13.82 9.96
C GLY A 139 -13.11 12.97 9.45
N GLU A 140 -13.19 11.63 9.47
CA GLU A 140 -12.09 10.76 9.05
C GLU A 140 -11.74 10.94 7.56
N ALA A 141 -12.73 10.82 6.70
CA ALA A 141 -12.53 10.90 5.26
C ALA A 141 -12.15 12.32 4.80
N GLU A 142 -12.83 13.32 5.36
CA GLU A 142 -12.64 14.75 5.03
C GLU A 142 -11.26 15.26 5.44
N LEU A 143 -10.68 14.71 6.52
CA LEU A 143 -9.41 15.17 7.08
C LEU A 143 -8.23 14.26 6.72
N ARG A 144 -8.43 13.28 5.85
CA ARG A 144 -7.35 12.44 5.33
C ARG A 144 -6.31 13.30 4.61
N GLY A 145 -5.03 13.17 5.01
CA GLY A 145 -3.93 14.02 4.55
C GLY A 145 -3.91 15.43 5.16
N ARG A 146 -4.87 15.74 6.06
CA ARG A 146 -4.96 17.03 6.77
C ARG A 146 -4.99 16.83 8.29
N GLY A 147 -4.16 15.92 8.77
CA GLY A 147 -4.06 15.51 10.16
C GLY A 147 -4.56 14.09 10.41
N VAL A 148 -5.38 13.49 9.54
CA VAL A 148 -5.71 12.06 9.59
C VAL A 148 -4.76 11.29 8.68
N SER A 149 -4.07 10.30 9.24
CA SER A 149 -3.11 9.43 8.54
C SER A 149 -3.29 7.96 8.96
N TYR A 150 -2.81 7.06 8.10
CA TYR A 150 -2.76 5.61 8.35
C TYR A 150 -1.33 5.07 8.39
N CYS A 151 -0.32 5.97 8.40
CA CYS A 151 1.08 5.60 8.39
C CYS A 151 1.91 6.60 9.21
N ALA A 152 2.25 6.24 10.45
CA ALA A 152 3.05 7.12 11.31
C ALA A 152 4.47 7.35 10.77
N THR A 153 5.10 6.34 10.18
CA THR A 153 6.44 6.45 9.59
C THR A 153 6.48 7.25 8.28
N CYS A 154 5.32 7.43 7.62
CA CYS A 154 5.19 8.27 6.43
C CYS A 154 5.02 9.74 6.81
N ASP A 155 4.02 10.02 7.65
CA ASP A 155 3.49 11.36 7.85
C ASP A 155 3.86 11.96 9.23
N GLY A 156 4.36 11.13 10.17
CA GLY A 156 4.66 11.58 11.53
C GLY A 156 5.66 12.72 11.60
N GLY A 157 6.58 12.81 10.64
CA GLY A 157 7.56 13.90 10.54
C GLY A 157 6.95 15.30 10.48
N PHE A 158 5.77 15.44 9.86
CA PHE A 158 5.03 16.72 9.74
C PHE A 158 4.44 17.20 11.08
N PHE A 159 4.35 16.33 12.07
CA PHE A 159 3.78 16.62 13.39
C PHE A 159 4.83 16.67 14.50
N ARG A 160 6.09 16.95 14.15
CA ARG A 160 7.18 17.14 15.13
C ARG A 160 6.85 18.25 16.12
N GLY A 161 6.96 17.95 17.44
CA GLY A 161 6.66 18.87 18.53
C GLY A 161 5.17 19.15 18.74
N LYS A 162 4.29 18.44 18.06
CA LYS A 162 2.82 18.55 18.14
C LYS A 162 2.22 17.42 18.96
N VAL A 163 0.90 17.49 19.16
CA VAL A 163 0.13 16.44 19.85
C VAL A 163 -0.42 15.46 18.82
N ALA A 164 -0.21 14.17 19.03
CA ALA A 164 -0.71 13.12 18.15
C ALA A 164 -1.58 12.12 18.90
N VAL A 165 -2.57 11.57 18.20
CA VAL A 165 -3.38 10.43 18.66
C VAL A 165 -3.08 9.23 17.79
N VAL A 166 -2.86 8.06 18.41
CA VAL A 166 -2.82 6.77 17.72
C VAL A 166 -4.05 5.96 18.10
N VAL A 167 -4.80 5.48 17.11
CA VAL A 167 -5.99 4.66 17.34
C VAL A 167 -5.70 3.23 16.95
N GLY A 168 -5.69 2.32 17.93
CA GLY A 168 -5.41 0.90 17.68
C GLY A 168 -4.93 0.16 18.92
N GLY A 169 -4.54 -1.12 18.76
CA GLY A 169 -4.10 -1.92 19.91
C GLY A 169 -3.33 -3.19 19.54
N GLY A 170 -2.81 -3.27 18.31
CA GLY A 170 -1.87 -4.30 17.86
C GLY A 170 -0.44 -3.77 17.76
N ASN A 171 0.49 -4.59 17.32
CA ASN A 171 1.90 -4.24 17.16
C ASN A 171 2.12 -2.97 16.34
N THR A 172 1.35 -2.76 15.26
CA THR A 172 1.42 -1.54 14.46
C THR A 172 1.11 -0.29 15.28
N ALA A 173 -0.02 -0.28 16.00
CA ALA A 173 -0.42 0.87 16.81
C ALA A 173 0.60 1.22 17.90
N VAL A 174 1.13 0.20 18.59
CA VAL A 174 2.14 0.40 19.64
C VAL A 174 3.48 0.84 19.03
N GLY A 175 3.88 0.25 17.89
CA GLY A 175 5.06 0.68 17.13
C GLY A 175 4.95 2.12 16.64
N ASP A 176 3.79 2.52 16.12
CA ASP A 176 3.50 3.90 15.70
C ASP A 176 3.57 4.87 16.88
N ALA A 177 3.01 4.50 18.04
CA ALA A 177 3.07 5.31 19.25
C ALA A 177 4.53 5.46 19.77
N LEU A 178 5.34 4.40 19.75
CA LEU A 178 6.76 4.44 20.06
C LEU A 178 7.56 5.32 19.11
N TYR A 179 7.23 5.30 17.81
CA TYR A 179 7.85 6.18 16.83
C TYR A 179 7.48 7.64 17.07
N LEU A 180 6.18 7.93 17.19
CA LEU A 180 5.65 9.29 17.39
C LEU A 180 6.10 9.89 18.73
N SER A 181 6.25 9.10 19.79
CA SER A 181 6.74 9.60 21.09
C SER A 181 8.13 10.24 21.03
N ARG A 182 8.94 9.87 20.04
CA ARG A 182 10.29 10.44 19.84
C ARG A 182 10.30 11.79 19.15
N ILE A 183 9.20 12.14 18.49
CA ILE A 183 9.13 13.34 17.63
C ILE A 183 8.00 14.29 18.05
N CYS A 184 6.92 13.78 18.64
CA CYS A 184 5.80 14.58 19.11
C CYS A 184 5.96 15.00 20.57
N GLU A 185 5.32 16.10 20.94
CA GLU A 185 5.27 16.59 22.32
C GLU A 185 4.48 15.62 23.21
N LYS A 186 3.33 15.18 22.74
CA LYS A 186 2.43 14.26 23.45
C LYS A 186 1.81 13.26 22.48
N VAL A 187 1.66 12.01 22.93
CA VAL A 187 0.97 10.95 22.17
C VAL A 187 -0.12 10.34 23.03
N TYR A 188 -1.35 10.34 22.53
CA TYR A 188 -2.45 9.58 23.12
C TYR A 188 -2.63 8.27 22.35
N VAL A 189 -2.78 7.14 23.05
CA VAL A 189 -3.07 5.85 22.44
C VAL A 189 -4.49 5.42 22.81
N VAL A 190 -5.43 5.55 21.88
CA VAL A 190 -6.83 5.21 22.09
C VAL A 190 -7.07 3.75 21.71
N HIS A 191 -7.50 2.93 22.67
CA HIS A 191 -7.80 1.53 22.44
C HIS A 191 -9.17 1.13 23.02
N ARG A 192 -9.95 0.36 22.24
CA ARG A 192 -11.33 -0.05 22.61
C ARG A 192 -11.42 -1.12 23.70
N ARG A 193 -10.32 -1.72 24.13
CA ARG A 193 -10.24 -2.75 25.17
C ARG A 193 -9.41 -2.26 26.34
N ASP A 194 -9.44 -3.01 27.42
CA ASP A 194 -8.61 -2.80 28.61
C ASP A 194 -7.17 -3.24 28.44
N SER A 195 -6.88 -4.03 27.41
CA SER A 195 -5.56 -4.61 27.13
C SER A 195 -5.23 -4.62 25.65
N PHE A 196 -3.95 -4.41 25.34
CA PHE A 196 -3.41 -4.47 23.98
C PHE A 196 -3.18 -5.92 23.55
N ARG A 197 -3.17 -6.15 22.24
CA ARG A 197 -2.74 -7.41 21.62
C ARG A 197 -1.31 -7.37 21.10
N ALA A 198 -0.61 -6.28 21.39
CA ALA A 198 0.78 -6.12 21.02
C ALA A 198 1.70 -6.96 21.92
N ASP A 199 2.89 -7.25 21.42
CA ASP A 199 3.90 -8.02 22.13
C ASP A 199 4.37 -7.30 23.40
N ALA A 200 4.63 -8.05 24.47
CA ALA A 200 5.00 -7.51 25.78
C ALA A 200 6.23 -6.58 25.73
N LEU A 201 7.19 -6.88 24.85
CA LEU A 201 8.39 -6.05 24.67
C LEU A 201 8.03 -4.60 24.25
N TYR A 202 7.11 -4.46 23.30
CA TYR A 202 6.64 -3.15 22.85
C TYR A 202 5.82 -2.41 23.93
N LEU A 203 5.00 -3.16 24.68
CA LEU A 203 4.16 -2.58 25.74
C LEU A 203 5.02 -2.08 26.91
N ASN A 204 6.05 -2.82 27.31
CA ASN A 204 6.98 -2.39 28.35
C ASN A 204 7.68 -1.09 27.94
N ALA A 205 8.20 -1.02 26.71
CA ALA A 205 8.82 0.20 26.18
C ALA A 205 7.85 1.39 26.16
N LEU A 206 6.58 1.16 25.79
CA LEU A 206 5.56 2.22 25.73
C LEU A 206 5.21 2.77 27.11
N SER A 207 5.14 1.90 28.14
CA SER A 207 4.78 2.26 29.52
C SER A 207 5.82 3.14 30.23
N GLU A 208 7.06 3.14 29.77
CA GLU A 208 8.16 3.95 30.30
C GLU A 208 8.21 5.38 29.76
N LEU A 209 7.40 5.69 28.75
CA LEU A 209 7.44 6.98 28.05
C LEU A 209 6.56 8.03 28.76
N PRO A 210 7.15 9.12 29.28
CA PRO A 210 6.42 10.13 30.05
C PRO A 210 5.45 10.96 29.21
N ASN A 211 5.66 11.03 27.90
CA ASN A 211 4.82 11.78 26.97
C ASN A 211 3.76 10.90 26.27
N VAL A 212 3.56 9.66 26.69
CA VAL A 212 2.52 8.78 26.16
C VAL A 212 1.40 8.60 27.20
N GLU A 213 0.16 8.75 26.77
CA GLU A 213 -1.03 8.52 27.59
C GLU A 213 -1.92 7.44 26.97
N LEU A 214 -2.22 6.40 27.74
CA LEU A 214 -3.07 5.31 27.30
C LEU A 214 -4.54 5.63 27.64
N VAL A 215 -5.38 5.63 26.62
CA VAL A 215 -6.83 5.86 26.70
C VAL A 215 -7.53 4.55 26.38
N LEU A 216 -7.57 3.67 27.36
CA LEU A 216 -8.13 2.32 27.26
C LEU A 216 -9.65 2.33 27.35
N ASN A 217 -10.29 1.20 27.00
CA ASN A 217 -11.74 1.03 26.99
C ASN A 217 -12.50 2.13 26.23
N SER A 218 -11.85 2.72 25.23
CA SER A 218 -12.33 3.95 24.59
C SER A 218 -12.34 3.84 23.07
N THR A 219 -13.34 4.46 22.45
CA THR A 219 -13.48 4.56 21.00
C THR A 219 -13.51 6.02 20.57
N VAL A 220 -12.93 6.32 19.41
CA VAL A 220 -13.10 7.61 18.75
C VAL A 220 -14.49 7.62 18.10
N GLU A 221 -15.28 8.68 18.31
CA GLU A 221 -16.61 8.87 17.71
C GLU A 221 -16.61 9.90 16.59
N ALA A 222 -15.74 10.90 16.69
CA ALA A 222 -15.62 11.94 15.69
C ALA A 222 -14.21 12.53 15.71
N ILE A 223 -13.74 12.97 14.55
CA ILE A 223 -12.56 13.80 14.39
C ILE A 223 -13.05 15.18 13.98
N ARG A 224 -12.65 16.20 14.73
CA ARG A 224 -13.10 17.58 14.54
C ARG A 224 -12.01 18.38 13.86
N SER A 225 -12.44 19.34 13.06
CA SER A 225 -11.55 20.24 12.34
C SER A 225 -11.71 21.67 12.78
N THR A 226 -10.64 22.44 12.62
CA THR A 226 -10.67 23.89 12.62
C THR A 226 -10.15 24.44 11.30
N THR A 227 -10.47 25.71 11.03
CA THR A 227 -9.83 26.53 10.01
C THR A 227 -9.28 27.75 10.74
N ASP A 228 -8.01 27.75 11.07
CA ASP A 228 -7.35 28.94 11.57
C ASP A 228 -6.88 29.83 10.40
N GLY A 229 -6.59 31.10 10.71
CA GLY A 229 -6.22 32.08 9.68
C GLY A 229 -4.87 31.83 9.01
N GLU A 230 -4.06 30.91 9.51
CA GLU A 230 -2.74 30.55 8.99
C GLU A 230 -2.84 29.38 7.99
N VAL A 231 -3.81 28.49 8.18
CA VAL A 231 -4.07 27.35 7.29
C VAL A 231 -5.47 27.49 6.68
N PRO A 232 -5.59 27.86 5.40
CA PRO A 232 -6.88 28.15 4.78
C PRO A 232 -7.76 26.91 4.54
N MET A 233 -7.26 25.71 4.82
CA MET A 233 -7.98 24.46 4.67
C MET A 233 -8.27 23.80 6.01
N PRO A 234 -9.44 23.13 6.19
CA PRO A 234 -9.75 22.40 7.41
C PRO A 234 -8.66 21.37 7.74
N HIS A 235 -8.21 21.34 8.98
CA HIS A 235 -7.25 20.38 9.51
C HIS A 235 -7.71 19.90 10.90
N VAL A 236 -7.12 18.80 11.38
CA VAL A 236 -7.48 18.20 12.67
C VAL A 236 -7.23 19.19 13.80
N GLU A 237 -8.21 19.33 14.70
CA GLU A 237 -8.16 20.12 15.94
C GLU A 237 -8.31 19.25 17.18
N SER A 238 -9.23 18.30 17.13
CA SER A 238 -9.54 17.44 18.29
C SER A 238 -10.26 16.17 17.86
N ILE A 239 -10.31 15.21 18.79
CA ILE A 239 -11.18 14.03 18.69
C ILE A 239 -12.19 13.99 19.82
N LEU A 240 -13.36 13.43 19.55
CA LEU A 240 -14.32 13.03 20.58
C LEU A 240 -14.09 11.55 20.90
N VAL A 241 -13.72 11.28 22.13
CA VAL A 241 -13.50 9.91 22.64
C VAL A 241 -14.63 9.55 23.59
N ARG A 242 -15.16 8.32 23.46
CA ARG A 242 -16.16 7.77 24.38
C ARG A 242 -15.59 6.60 25.16
N ASP A 243 -15.70 6.67 26.48
CA ASP A 243 -15.44 5.52 27.37
C ASP A 243 -16.56 4.50 27.20
N ARG A 244 -16.20 3.25 26.94
CA ARG A 244 -17.15 2.16 26.65
C ARG A 244 -17.77 1.57 27.91
N ASN A 245 -17.19 1.80 29.08
CA ASN A 245 -17.68 1.28 30.35
C ASN A 245 -18.68 2.25 30.98
N THR A 246 -18.38 3.56 30.97
CA THR A 246 -19.23 4.59 31.60
C THR A 246 -20.15 5.27 30.62
N GLY A 247 -19.82 5.29 29.33
CA GLY A 247 -20.52 6.04 28.29
C GLY A 247 -20.14 7.52 28.26
N ASP A 248 -19.20 7.96 29.10
CA ASP A 248 -18.77 9.36 29.14
C ASP A 248 -17.95 9.72 27.88
N GLY A 249 -18.22 10.92 27.38
CA GLY A 249 -17.48 11.51 26.28
C GLY A 249 -16.46 12.54 26.77
N ARG A 250 -15.24 12.51 26.21
CA ARG A 250 -14.25 13.58 26.41
C ARG A 250 -13.67 14.06 25.09
N VAL A 251 -13.32 15.34 25.02
CA VAL A 251 -12.59 15.92 23.90
C VAL A 251 -11.11 15.84 24.21
N VAL A 252 -10.32 15.39 23.22
CA VAL A 252 -8.85 15.38 23.26
C VAL A 252 -8.36 16.28 22.13
N ASN A 253 -7.72 17.38 22.47
CA ASN A 253 -7.09 18.26 21.49
C ASN A 253 -5.88 17.59 20.91
N THR A 254 -5.72 17.63 19.58
CA THR A 254 -4.64 16.97 18.86
C THR A 254 -4.48 17.58 17.48
N ASP A 255 -3.27 17.57 16.96
CA ASP A 255 -2.95 18.03 15.60
C ASP A 255 -3.02 16.90 14.58
N ALA A 256 -2.92 15.64 15.04
CA ALA A 256 -2.94 14.48 14.15
C ALA A 256 -3.59 13.24 14.76
N VAL A 257 -4.23 12.44 13.91
CA VAL A 257 -4.83 11.14 14.25
C VAL A 257 -4.26 10.07 13.33
N PHE A 258 -3.48 9.15 13.90
CA PHE A 258 -2.93 8.00 13.19
C PHE A 258 -3.78 6.77 13.45
N ILE A 259 -4.42 6.27 12.38
CA ILE A 259 -5.36 5.16 12.47
C ILE A 259 -4.65 3.85 12.16
N ALA A 260 -4.40 3.04 13.20
CA ALA A 260 -3.67 1.78 13.14
C ALA A 260 -4.54 0.58 13.57
N VAL A 261 -5.74 0.47 13.00
CA VAL A 261 -6.73 -0.59 13.30
C VAL A 261 -6.62 -1.80 12.37
N GLY A 262 -5.59 -1.81 11.54
CA GLY A 262 -5.24 -2.88 10.61
C GLY A 262 -5.39 -2.48 9.15
N THR A 263 -5.01 -3.42 8.28
CA THR A 263 -5.10 -3.29 6.81
C THR A 263 -5.82 -4.51 6.23
N THR A 264 -6.36 -4.37 5.03
CA THR A 264 -7.03 -5.44 4.29
C THR A 264 -6.37 -5.59 2.93
N PRO A 265 -5.74 -6.75 2.62
CA PRO A 265 -5.13 -6.96 1.31
C PRO A 265 -6.20 -7.07 0.21
N ARG A 266 -5.90 -6.51 -0.96
CA ARG A 266 -6.73 -6.66 -2.16
C ARG A 266 -6.39 -7.98 -2.86
N SER A 267 -6.69 -9.09 -2.23
CA SER A 267 -6.32 -10.45 -2.65
C SER A 267 -7.45 -11.27 -3.28
N ASN A 268 -8.57 -10.65 -3.66
CA ASN A 268 -9.74 -11.36 -4.18
C ASN A 268 -9.41 -12.21 -5.43
N VAL A 269 -8.69 -11.64 -6.40
CA VAL A 269 -8.28 -12.35 -7.61
C VAL A 269 -7.30 -13.50 -7.32
N LEU A 270 -6.44 -13.33 -6.31
CA LEU A 270 -5.53 -14.38 -5.86
C LEU A 270 -6.27 -15.54 -5.19
N LYS A 271 -7.25 -15.22 -4.35
CA LYS A 271 -8.10 -16.21 -3.69
C LYS A 271 -8.87 -17.05 -4.71
N ALA A 272 -9.46 -16.41 -5.71
CA ALA A 272 -10.17 -17.10 -6.80
C ALA A 272 -9.24 -18.01 -7.61
N ALA A 273 -7.97 -17.58 -7.82
CA ALA A 273 -6.94 -18.34 -8.51
C ALA A 273 -6.31 -19.47 -7.66
N GLY A 274 -6.74 -19.69 -6.41
CA GLY A 274 -6.21 -20.73 -5.54
C GLY A 274 -4.82 -20.44 -4.95
N VAL A 275 -4.42 -19.19 -4.93
CA VAL A 275 -3.17 -18.76 -4.25
C VAL A 275 -3.33 -18.88 -2.74
N ALA A 276 -2.33 -19.44 -2.08
CA ALA A 276 -2.30 -19.59 -0.62
C ALA A 276 -2.28 -18.22 0.06
N LEU A 277 -3.23 -18.02 0.98
CA LEU A 277 -3.35 -16.81 1.78
C LEU A 277 -3.21 -17.15 3.27
N ASN A 278 -2.65 -16.23 4.05
CA ASN A 278 -2.66 -16.37 5.51
C ASN A 278 -4.04 -16.02 6.10
N GLU A 279 -4.22 -16.17 7.41
CA GLU A 279 -5.48 -15.89 8.12
C GLU A 279 -5.98 -14.44 7.94
N ALA A 280 -5.07 -13.50 7.72
CA ALA A 280 -5.39 -12.08 7.48
C ALA A 280 -5.70 -11.78 6.00
N GLY A 281 -5.60 -12.78 5.10
CA GLY A 281 -5.88 -12.67 3.68
C GLY A 281 -4.70 -12.22 2.82
N TYR A 282 -3.50 -12.09 3.37
CA TYR A 282 -2.29 -11.77 2.59
C TYR A 282 -1.74 -13.00 1.87
N ALA A 283 -1.23 -12.78 0.65
CA ALA A 283 -0.60 -13.84 -0.11
C ALA A 283 0.69 -14.33 0.57
N ILE A 284 0.82 -15.64 0.70
CA ILE A 284 2.01 -16.29 1.25
C ILE A 284 3.01 -16.48 0.12
N ALA A 285 4.12 -15.72 0.17
CA ALA A 285 5.22 -15.82 -0.79
C ALA A 285 6.53 -15.37 -0.14
N GLY A 286 7.64 -15.98 -0.58
CA GLY A 286 8.99 -15.57 -0.18
C GLY A 286 9.48 -14.31 -0.91
N GLU A 287 10.77 -14.04 -0.82
CA GLU A 287 11.44 -12.87 -1.43
C GLU A 287 11.24 -12.78 -2.95
N SER A 288 11.19 -13.91 -3.66
CA SER A 288 10.95 -13.98 -5.10
C SER A 288 9.54 -13.62 -5.52
N GLY A 289 8.61 -13.48 -4.57
CA GLY A 289 7.20 -13.30 -4.87
C GLY A 289 6.51 -14.52 -5.47
N ALA A 290 7.18 -15.65 -5.68
CA ALA A 290 6.59 -16.86 -6.23
C ALA A 290 5.54 -17.44 -5.27
N THR A 291 4.37 -17.80 -5.83
CA THR A 291 3.26 -18.39 -5.09
C THR A 291 3.23 -19.92 -5.24
N ASN A 292 2.28 -20.56 -4.57
CA ASN A 292 1.99 -21.99 -4.79
C ASN A 292 1.41 -22.30 -6.17
N VAL A 293 1.04 -21.30 -6.97
CA VAL A 293 0.50 -21.45 -8.31
C VAL A 293 1.58 -21.11 -9.34
N PRO A 294 2.08 -22.07 -10.14
CA PRO A 294 3.14 -21.84 -11.12
C PRO A 294 2.79 -20.72 -12.10
N GLY A 295 3.73 -19.79 -12.33
CA GLY A 295 3.55 -18.63 -13.20
C GLY A 295 2.69 -17.51 -12.59
N VAL A 296 2.30 -17.61 -11.32
CA VAL A 296 1.66 -16.51 -10.57
C VAL A 296 2.59 -16.03 -9.47
N PHE A 297 2.89 -14.74 -9.50
CA PHE A 297 3.76 -14.05 -8.56
C PHE A 297 2.99 -12.94 -7.85
N VAL A 298 3.47 -12.52 -6.68
CA VAL A 298 2.90 -11.42 -5.91
C VAL A 298 3.98 -10.44 -5.51
N ALA A 299 3.64 -9.14 -5.47
CA ALA A 299 4.58 -8.08 -5.10
C ALA A 299 3.89 -6.97 -4.30
N GLY A 300 4.62 -6.36 -3.36
CA GLY A 300 4.13 -5.26 -2.54
C GLY A 300 3.17 -5.72 -1.44
N ASP A 301 2.27 -4.82 -1.06
CA ASP A 301 1.52 -4.92 0.18
C ASP A 301 0.41 -5.98 0.20
N VAL A 302 0.08 -6.59 -0.93
CA VAL A 302 -0.82 -7.75 -1.02
C VAL A 302 -0.19 -9.01 -0.44
N ARG A 303 1.13 -9.05 -0.33
CA ARG A 303 1.93 -10.15 0.22
C ARG A 303 2.10 -10.03 1.74
N GLU A 304 2.24 -11.16 2.42
CA GLU A 304 2.67 -11.19 3.82
C GLU A 304 4.09 -10.65 3.97
N LYS A 305 4.25 -9.57 4.74
CA LYS A 305 5.53 -8.92 4.97
C LYS A 305 5.49 -8.02 6.21
N PRO A 306 6.65 -7.83 6.89
CA PRO A 306 6.69 -7.02 8.11
C PRO A 306 6.61 -5.52 7.85
N LEU A 307 7.18 -5.02 6.74
CA LEU A 307 7.26 -3.59 6.43
C LEU A 307 6.57 -3.29 5.09
N ARG A 308 5.62 -2.36 5.12
CA ARG A 308 4.87 -1.86 3.95
C ARG A 308 5.27 -0.41 3.69
N GLN A 309 6.14 -0.22 2.70
CA GLN A 309 6.69 1.08 2.28
C GLN A 309 6.90 1.09 0.77
N VAL A 310 6.99 2.28 0.17
CA VAL A 310 7.26 2.44 -1.27
C VAL A 310 8.52 1.69 -1.69
N ILE A 311 9.61 1.82 -0.91
CA ILE A 311 10.89 1.16 -1.21
C ILE A 311 10.80 -0.37 -1.14
N THR A 312 10.09 -0.94 -0.15
CA THR A 312 9.93 -2.39 -0.06
C THR A 312 8.96 -2.94 -1.10
N ALA A 313 7.98 -2.15 -1.52
CA ALA A 313 7.09 -2.49 -2.62
C ALA A 313 7.85 -2.50 -3.96
N ALA A 314 8.72 -1.51 -4.20
CA ALA A 314 9.58 -1.47 -5.39
C ALA A 314 10.55 -2.66 -5.42
N SER A 315 11.17 -3.00 -4.28
CA SER A 315 12.02 -4.19 -4.15
C SER A 315 11.28 -5.48 -4.52
N ASP A 316 10.07 -5.66 -3.97
CA ASP A 316 9.24 -6.84 -4.30
C ASP A 316 8.93 -6.92 -5.80
N GLY A 317 8.62 -5.77 -6.43
CA GLY A 317 8.36 -5.71 -7.87
C GLY A 317 9.54 -6.16 -8.72
N ALA A 318 10.75 -5.73 -8.36
CA ALA A 318 11.99 -6.13 -9.03
C ALA A 318 12.23 -7.64 -8.89
N ASN A 319 12.08 -8.17 -7.67
CA ASN A 319 12.26 -9.59 -7.36
C ASN A 319 11.24 -10.46 -8.11
N ALA A 320 9.96 -10.10 -8.08
CA ALA A 320 8.89 -10.83 -8.75
C ALA A 320 9.07 -10.84 -10.28
N ALA A 321 9.49 -9.73 -10.87
CA ALA A 321 9.78 -9.67 -12.30
C ALA A 321 10.98 -10.53 -12.70
N THR A 322 12.03 -10.56 -11.87
CA THR A 322 13.20 -11.42 -12.09
C THR A 322 12.81 -12.89 -12.01
N ALA A 323 12.04 -13.27 -10.98
CA ALA A 323 11.56 -14.65 -10.84
C ALA A 323 10.59 -15.06 -11.99
N ALA A 324 9.75 -14.13 -12.47
CA ALA A 324 8.91 -14.38 -13.62
C ALA A 324 9.73 -14.58 -14.91
N PHE A 325 10.81 -13.80 -15.10
CA PHE A 325 11.72 -13.97 -16.22
C PHE A 325 12.43 -15.35 -16.19
N GLU A 326 12.92 -15.76 -15.03
CA GLU A 326 13.53 -17.07 -14.83
C GLU A 326 12.53 -18.20 -15.13
N TYR A 327 11.30 -18.10 -14.60
CA TYR A 327 10.22 -19.07 -14.88
C TYR A 327 9.95 -19.19 -16.38
N LEU A 328 9.85 -18.08 -17.10
CA LEU A 328 9.58 -18.05 -18.54
C LEU A 328 10.76 -18.53 -19.39
N SER A 329 11.98 -18.52 -18.86
CA SER A 329 13.18 -18.98 -19.54
C SER A 329 13.39 -20.50 -19.47
N LEU A 330 12.67 -21.16 -18.55
CA LEU A 330 12.70 -22.62 -18.37
C LEU A 330 11.64 -23.37 -19.18
N ASP A 331 10.63 -22.64 -19.72
CA ASP A 331 9.59 -23.14 -20.63
C ASP A 331 10.08 -23.01 -22.11
#